data_6d8a1e71ad59d1206e4e9a5ff4d8084c
#
_entry.id   6d8a1e71ad59d1206e4e9a5ff4d8084c
#
_cell.length_a   1.000
_cell.length_b   1.000
_cell.length_c   1.000
_cell.angle_alpha   90.00
_cell.angle_beta   90.00
_cell.angle_gamma   90.00
#
_symmetry.space_group_name_H-M   'P 1'
#
loop_
_entity.id
_entity.type
_entity.pdbx_description
1 polymer ?
#
loop_
_entity_poly.entity_id
_entity_poly.type
_entity_poly.pdbx_seq_one_letter_code
_entity_poly.pdbx_strand_id
1 'polypeptide(L)'
;IVTTDMTFNGKYQYIEKEQYEKFIAKGNIILKDLLLVNAEFPEGISIPQGSVTITPAQLNLKQLQAKVFSSDFTLQGNISNYLPYVFKNETLKGNFSLHSNRINLNEFIIAQAKAARQTKSDTTARASADSIALTNKPTAAEGALEIPKNIDVQFTSNISTILFDNLTIRNV
;
A
#
# COMPACT_ATOMS: atom_id res chain seq x y z
N ILE A 1 3.05 5.57 -17.89
CA ILE A 1 4.02 4.66 -18.55
C ILE A 1 4.70 3.82 -17.48
N VAL A 2 4.78 2.51 -17.71
CA VAL A 2 5.54 1.57 -16.87
C VAL A 2 6.67 1.01 -17.72
N THR A 3 7.90 1.18 -17.27
CA THR A 3 9.08 0.62 -17.92
C THR A 3 9.75 -0.36 -16.94
N THR A 4 10.03 -1.57 -17.41
CA THR A 4 10.68 -2.60 -16.60
C THR A 4 11.87 -3.18 -17.36
N ASP A 5 12.98 -3.35 -16.65
CA ASP A 5 14.13 -4.11 -17.10
C ASP A 5 14.48 -5.07 -15.95
N MET A 6 14.16 -6.35 -16.13
CA MET A 6 14.31 -7.35 -15.06
C MET A 6 14.94 -8.63 -15.59
N THR A 7 15.87 -9.15 -14.81
CA THR A 7 16.50 -10.46 -15.05
C THR A 7 16.29 -11.34 -13.83
N PHE A 8 15.71 -12.50 -14.05
CA PHE A 8 15.59 -13.58 -13.06
C PHE A 8 16.29 -14.82 -13.59
N ASN A 9 17.23 -15.35 -12.83
CA ASN A 9 17.90 -16.60 -13.14
C ASN A 9 18.35 -17.27 -11.86
N GLY A 10 18.10 -18.56 -11.74
CA GLY A 10 18.50 -19.34 -10.58
C GLY A 10 17.84 -20.70 -10.54
N LYS A 11 18.47 -21.62 -9.81
CA LYS A 11 17.88 -22.93 -9.54
C LYS A 11 17.12 -22.87 -8.23
N TYR A 12 15.96 -23.52 -8.14
CA TYR A 12 15.18 -23.63 -6.91
C TYR A 12 16.03 -24.17 -5.75
N GLN A 13 16.96 -25.06 -6.02
CA GLN A 13 17.92 -25.59 -5.02
C GLN A 13 18.76 -24.51 -4.32
N TYR A 14 18.98 -23.35 -4.94
CA TYR A 14 19.69 -22.25 -4.29
C TYR A 14 18.83 -21.60 -3.20
N ILE A 15 17.52 -21.55 -3.39
CA ILE A 15 16.58 -21.07 -2.41
C ILE A 15 16.47 -22.06 -1.24
N GLU A 16 16.36 -23.36 -1.53
CA GLU A 16 16.30 -24.40 -0.51
C GLU A 16 17.55 -24.42 0.40
N LYS A 17 18.73 -24.17 -0.20
CA LYS A 17 20.03 -24.15 0.51
C LYS A 17 20.40 -22.75 1.05
N GLU A 18 19.50 -21.78 1.00
CA GLU A 18 19.74 -20.40 1.44
C GLU A 18 20.89 -19.68 0.73
N GLN A 19 21.22 -20.13 -0.48
CA GLN A 19 22.26 -19.55 -1.32
C GLN A 19 21.67 -18.46 -2.20
N TYR A 20 21.04 -17.47 -1.60
CA TYR A 20 20.31 -16.40 -2.30
C TYR A 20 21.23 -15.55 -3.20
N GLU A 21 22.52 -15.46 -2.87
CA GLU A 21 23.54 -14.80 -3.69
C GLU A 21 23.74 -15.45 -5.07
N LYS A 22 23.37 -16.73 -5.21
CA LYS A 22 23.40 -17.45 -6.49
C LYS A 22 22.11 -17.31 -7.29
N PHE A 23 21.07 -16.74 -6.67
CA PHE A 23 19.82 -16.42 -7.34
C PHE A 23 19.90 -15.00 -7.90
N ILE A 24 19.91 -14.88 -9.22
CA ILE A 24 19.95 -13.58 -9.86
C ILE A 24 18.53 -13.06 -9.96
N ALA A 25 18.22 -12.07 -9.14
CA ALA A 25 17.00 -11.26 -9.22
C ALA A 25 17.43 -9.80 -9.26
N LYS A 26 17.52 -9.21 -10.43
CA LYS A 26 17.95 -7.83 -10.58
C LYS A 26 17.14 -7.12 -11.63
N GLY A 27 16.95 -5.83 -11.44
CA GLY A 27 16.29 -5.00 -12.43
C GLY A 27 15.84 -3.67 -11.88
N ASN A 28 15.17 -2.95 -12.74
CA ASN A 28 14.58 -1.66 -12.42
C ASN A 28 13.14 -1.62 -12.92
N ILE A 29 12.28 -0.99 -12.12
CA ILE A 29 10.91 -0.63 -12.50
C ILE A 29 10.83 0.89 -12.41
N ILE A 30 10.41 1.52 -13.50
CA ILE A 30 10.22 2.97 -13.58
C ILE A 30 8.76 3.23 -13.91
N LEU A 31 8.12 4.04 -13.10
CA LEU A 31 6.76 4.52 -13.29
C LEU A 31 6.81 5.99 -13.67
N LYS A 32 6.06 6.38 -14.70
CA LYS A 32 5.90 7.77 -15.10
C LYS A 32 4.45 8.03 -15.48
N ASP A 33 3.89 9.10 -14.95
CA ASP A 33 2.56 9.60 -15.31
C ASP A 33 1.49 8.50 -15.32
N LEU A 34 1.44 7.71 -14.25
CA LEU A 34 0.47 6.66 -14.07
C LEU A 34 -0.75 7.21 -13.34
N LEU A 35 -1.93 6.88 -13.81
CA LEU A 35 -3.20 7.15 -13.14
C LEU A 35 -3.90 5.82 -12.85
N LEU A 36 -4.16 5.55 -11.58
CA LEU A 36 -4.88 4.38 -11.10
C LEU A 36 -6.28 4.81 -10.67
N VAL A 37 -7.30 4.28 -11.30
CA VAL A 37 -8.70 4.58 -10.98
C VAL A 37 -9.38 3.32 -10.47
N ASN A 38 -10.10 3.42 -9.38
CA ASN A 38 -10.93 2.35 -8.84
C ASN A 38 -12.19 2.93 -8.17
N ALA A 39 -13.05 2.06 -7.61
CA ALA A 39 -14.31 2.49 -6.99
C ALA A 39 -14.09 3.37 -5.74
N GLU A 40 -13.01 3.17 -5.00
CA GLU A 40 -12.68 3.97 -3.80
C GLU A 40 -12.09 5.34 -4.16
N PHE A 41 -11.33 5.38 -5.26
CA PHE A 41 -10.67 6.58 -5.77
C PHE A 41 -11.11 6.85 -7.22
N PRO A 42 -12.34 7.33 -7.44
CA PRO A 42 -12.89 7.58 -8.78
C PRO A 42 -12.18 8.72 -9.52
N GLU A 43 -11.59 9.67 -8.80
CA GLU A 43 -10.73 10.72 -9.39
C GLU A 43 -9.32 10.20 -9.68
N GLY A 44 -8.99 9.02 -9.16
CA GLY A 44 -7.75 8.32 -9.36
C GLY A 44 -6.65 8.68 -8.38
N ILE A 45 -5.67 7.78 -8.32
CA ILE A 45 -4.37 7.99 -7.68
C ILE A 45 -3.37 8.32 -8.78
N SER A 46 -2.88 9.53 -8.79
CA SER A 46 -1.84 9.95 -9.74
C SER A 46 -0.47 9.58 -9.21
N ILE A 47 0.35 8.90 -10.03
CA ILE A 47 1.75 8.57 -9.74
C ILE A 47 2.62 9.24 -10.83
N PRO A 48 3.03 10.50 -10.63
CA PRO A 48 3.88 11.20 -11.57
C PRO A 48 5.22 10.51 -11.80
N GLN A 49 5.78 9.95 -10.73
CA GLN A 49 7.09 9.32 -10.77
C GLN A 49 7.21 8.21 -9.72
N GLY A 50 7.84 7.09 -10.13
CA GLY A 50 8.23 6.00 -9.25
C GLY A 50 9.45 5.28 -9.79
N SER A 51 10.34 4.81 -8.90
CA SER A 51 11.52 4.03 -9.28
C SER A 51 11.86 3.00 -8.21
N VAL A 52 11.89 1.74 -8.62
CA VAL A 52 12.29 0.61 -7.77
C VAL A 52 13.48 -0.08 -8.41
N THR A 53 14.52 -0.36 -7.62
CA THR A 53 15.62 -1.23 -8.01
C THR A 53 15.51 -2.54 -7.25
N ILE A 54 15.67 -3.65 -7.97
CA ILE A 54 15.59 -5.01 -7.44
C ILE A 54 17.00 -5.62 -7.49
N THR A 55 17.42 -6.19 -6.37
CA THR A 55 18.64 -7.01 -6.25
C THR A 55 18.31 -8.28 -5.46
N PRO A 56 19.13 -9.34 -5.46
CA PRO A 56 18.87 -10.52 -4.63
C PRO A 56 18.75 -10.21 -3.13
N ALA A 57 19.46 -9.18 -2.65
CA ALA A 57 19.49 -8.80 -1.25
C ALA A 57 18.29 -7.93 -0.84
N GLN A 58 17.80 -7.08 -1.73
CA GLN A 58 16.80 -6.07 -1.37
C GLN A 58 16.04 -5.49 -2.57
N LEU A 59 14.84 -5.02 -2.28
CA LEU A 59 14.07 -4.11 -3.13
C LEU A 59 14.29 -2.69 -2.60
N ASN A 60 14.71 -1.79 -3.46
CA ASN A 60 14.97 -0.40 -3.08
C ASN A 60 14.00 0.52 -3.83
N LEU A 61 13.07 1.10 -3.09
CA LEU A 61 12.19 2.16 -3.57
C LEU A 61 12.95 3.49 -3.48
N LYS A 62 13.57 3.91 -4.57
CA LYS A 62 14.34 5.16 -4.60
C LYS A 62 13.43 6.36 -4.38
N GLN A 63 12.28 6.35 -5.01
CA GLN A 63 11.27 7.39 -4.88
C GLN A 63 9.95 6.89 -5.46
N LEU A 64 8.85 7.17 -4.77
CA LEU A 64 7.50 7.07 -5.29
C LEU A 64 6.77 8.36 -4.94
N GLN A 65 6.39 9.12 -5.95
CA GLN A 65 5.52 10.27 -5.78
C GLN A 65 4.09 9.86 -6.12
N ALA A 66 3.17 10.20 -5.24
CA ALA A 66 1.75 9.95 -5.44
C ALA A 66 0.93 11.16 -5.03
N LYS A 67 -0.20 11.35 -5.70
CA LYS A 67 -1.23 12.34 -5.34
C LYS A 67 -2.57 11.63 -5.28
N VAL A 68 -3.27 11.86 -4.19
CA VAL A 68 -4.61 11.31 -3.96
C VAL A 68 -5.47 12.46 -3.46
N PHE A 69 -6.48 12.84 -4.19
CA PHE A 69 -7.26 14.05 -3.93
C PHE A 69 -6.34 15.28 -3.86
N SER A 70 -6.44 16.08 -2.79
CA SER A 70 -5.57 17.23 -2.53
C SER A 70 -4.31 16.89 -1.72
N SER A 71 -4.06 15.60 -1.47
CA SER A 71 -2.93 15.11 -0.67
C SER A 71 -1.77 14.67 -1.56
N ASP A 72 -0.54 14.98 -1.15
CA ASP A 72 0.69 14.55 -1.82
C ASP A 72 1.51 13.63 -0.93
N PHE A 73 2.18 12.66 -1.54
CA PHE A 73 3.01 11.66 -0.86
C PHE A 73 4.30 11.46 -1.64
N THR A 74 5.41 11.49 -0.95
CA THR A 74 6.71 11.04 -1.46
C THR A 74 7.23 9.95 -0.54
N LEU A 75 7.30 8.72 -1.05
CA LEU A 75 7.74 7.54 -0.30
C LEU A 75 9.09 7.09 -0.82
N GLN A 76 10.00 6.77 0.09
CA GLN A 76 11.29 6.14 -0.16
C GLN A 76 11.47 5.00 0.84
N GLY A 77 12.30 4.01 0.48
CA GLY A 77 12.57 2.94 1.42
C GLY A 77 13.21 1.72 0.80
N ASN A 78 13.38 0.71 1.63
CA ASN A 78 13.88 -0.58 1.18
C ASN A 78 13.16 -1.71 1.88
N ILE A 79 13.13 -2.85 1.21
CA ILE A 79 12.71 -4.13 1.75
C ILE A 79 13.88 -5.08 1.59
N SER A 80 14.29 -5.71 2.69
CA SER A 80 15.29 -6.78 2.72
C SER A 80 14.63 -8.10 3.09
N ASN A 81 15.36 -9.18 2.90
CA ASN A 81 14.88 -10.53 3.22
C ASN A 81 13.62 -10.96 2.45
N TYR A 82 13.36 -10.36 1.29
CA TYR A 82 12.13 -10.64 0.54
C TYR A 82 12.11 -12.05 -0.08
N LEU A 83 13.25 -12.59 -0.52
CA LEU A 83 13.33 -13.97 -1.01
C LEU A 83 13.04 -14.99 0.09
N PRO A 84 13.69 -14.96 1.26
CA PRO A 84 13.34 -15.79 2.40
C PRO A 84 11.88 -15.62 2.85
N TYR A 85 11.36 -14.41 2.83
CA TYR A 85 9.94 -14.15 3.15
C TYR A 85 9.00 -14.90 2.21
N VAL A 86 9.22 -14.78 0.89
CA VAL A 86 8.33 -15.38 -0.13
C VAL A 86 8.43 -16.90 -0.12
N PHE A 87 9.64 -17.47 0.02
CA PHE A 87 9.86 -18.90 -0.17
C PHE A 87 9.87 -19.72 1.12
N LYS A 88 10.16 -19.09 2.26
CA LYS A 88 10.30 -19.78 3.55
C LYS A 88 9.44 -19.17 4.66
N ASN A 89 8.62 -18.18 4.34
CA ASN A 89 7.77 -17.48 5.30
C ASN A 89 8.56 -16.85 6.47
N GLU A 90 9.80 -16.43 6.19
CA GLU A 90 10.61 -15.71 7.15
C GLU A 90 10.14 -14.26 7.33
N THR A 91 10.74 -13.53 8.27
CA THR A 91 10.36 -12.15 8.53
C THR A 91 10.82 -11.22 7.42
N LEU A 92 9.88 -10.52 6.80
CA LEU A 92 10.16 -9.42 5.89
C LEU A 92 10.66 -8.22 6.70
N LYS A 93 11.76 -7.61 6.28
CA LYS A 93 12.31 -6.42 6.94
C LYS A 93 12.29 -5.23 6.01
N GLY A 94 11.99 -4.05 6.56
CA GLY A 94 11.96 -2.86 5.75
C GLY A 94 12.12 -1.57 6.53
N ASN A 95 12.55 -0.54 5.82
CA ASN A 95 12.61 0.82 6.34
C ASN A 95 12.00 1.75 5.30
N PHE A 96 11.06 2.59 5.73
CA PHE A 96 10.40 3.54 4.86
C PHE A 96 10.38 4.93 5.46
N SER A 97 10.50 5.92 4.60
CA SER A 97 10.28 7.31 4.94
C SER A 97 9.22 7.92 4.03
N LEU A 98 8.26 8.59 4.64
CA LEU A 98 7.21 9.34 3.98
C LEU A 98 7.46 10.83 4.17
N HIS A 99 7.40 11.57 3.09
CA HIS A 99 7.31 13.03 3.12
C HIS A 99 6.02 13.48 2.44
N SER A 100 5.34 14.45 3.07
CA SER A 100 4.13 15.06 2.53
C SER A 100 4.08 16.54 2.90
N ASN A 101 3.72 17.38 1.94
CA ASN A 101 3.45 18.79 2.22
C ASN A 101 2.05 18.95 2.81
N ARG A 102 1.10 18.14 2.36
CA ARG A 102 -0.28 18.23 2.81
C ARG A 102 -1.00 16.89 2.72
N ILE A 103 -1.68 16.52 3.80
CA ILE A 103 -2.64 15.41 3.85
C ILE A 103 -3.99 15.97 4.29
N ASN A 104 -5.02 15.76 3.47
CA ASN A 104 -6.40 16.12 3.78
C ASN A 104 -7.19 14.86 4.14
N LEU A 105 -7.25 14.53 5.42
CA LEU A 105 -7.94 13.33 5.91
C LEU A 105 -9.45 13.36 5.66
N ASN A 106 -10.06 14.55 5.55
CA ASN A 106 -11.49 14.69 5.29
C ASN A 106 -11.90 14.04 3.97
N GLU A 107 -11.06 14.18 2.93
CA GLU A 107 -11.35 13.61 1.60
C GLU A 107 -11.33 12.07 1.64
N PHE A 108 -10.41 11.48 2.40
CA PHE A 108 -10.35 10.02 2.59
C PHE A 108 -11.56 9.49 3.36
N ILE A 109 -11.99 10.19 4.42
CA ILE A 109 -13.17 9.82 5.22
C ILE A 109 -14.43 9.87 4.33
N ILE A 110 -14.57 10.91 3.50
CA ILE A 110 -15.71 11.05 2.58
C ILE A 110 -15.68 9.93 1.53
N ALA A 111 -14.52 9.62 0.96
CA ALA A 111 -14.38 8.56 -0.03
C ALA A 111 -14.76 7.19 0.56
N GLN A 112 -14.27 6.87 1.76
CA GLN A 112 -14.61 5.64 2.47
C GLN A 112 -16.10 5.55 2.79
N ALA A 113 -16.74 6.64 3.23
CA ALA A 113 -18.17 6.69 3.50
C ALA A 113 -19.00 6.48 2.23
N LYS A 114 -18.56 6.99 1.07
CA LYS A 114 -19.23 6.77 -0.23
C LYS A 114 -19.11 5.30 -0.66
N ALA A 115 -17.91 4.70 -0.57
CA ALA A 115 -17.67 3.31 -0.91
C ALA A 115 -18.54 2.36 -0.07
N ALA A 116 -18.64 2.59 1.24
CA ALA A 116 -19.47 1.81 2.15
C ALA A 116 -21.00 1.91 1.85
N ARG A 117 -21.44 3.00 1.26
CA ARG A 117 -22.84 3.16 0.84
C ARG A 117 -23.15 2.41 -0.46
N GLN A 118 -22.21 2.37 -1.40
CA GLN A 118 -22.37 1.65 -2.67
C GLN A 118 -22.45 0.13 -2.46
N THR A 119 -21.63 -0.43 -1.57
CA THR A 119 -21.70 -1.87 -1.24
C THR A 119 -23.01 -2.28 -0.60
N LYS A 120 -23.69 -1.39 0.14
CA LYS A 120 -25.02 -1.67 0.72
C LYS A 120 -26.17 -1.59 -0.31
N SER A 121 -26.03 -0.83 -1.38
CA SER A 121 -27.06 -0.71 -2.42
C SER A 121 -27.15 -1.93 -3.32
N ASP A 122 -26.05 -2.64 -3.56
CA ASP A 122 -26.05 -3.84 -4.38
C ASP A 122 -26.57 -5.10 -3.66
N THR A 123 -26.66 -5.07 -2.33
CA THR A 123 -27.14 -6.20 -1.52
C THR A 123 -28.65 -6.19 -1.29
N THR A 124 -29.36 -5.08 -1.58
CA THR A 124 -30.80 -4.94 -1.33
C THR A 124 -31.71 -5.44 -2.48
N ALA A 125 -31.16 -5.96 -3.57
CA ALA A 125 -31.95 -6.48 -4.70
C ALA A 125 -32.32 -7.97 -4.56
N ARG A 126 -32.00 -8.66 -3.48
CA ARG A 126 -32.40 -10.07 -3.28
C ARG A 126 -32.53 -10.44 -1.80
N ALA A 127 -33.62 -10.08 -1.16
CA ALA A 127 -34.18 -10.87 -0.06
C ALA A 127 -35.57 -10.32 0.31
N SER A 128 -36.59 -11.04 -0.08
CA SER A 128 -37.95 -10.91 0.48
C SER A 128 -37.98 -11.57 1.86
N ALA A 129 -38.58 -10.82 2.81
CA ALA A 129 -39.26 -11.26 4.02
C ALA A 129 -38.73 -12.50 4.79
N ASP A 130 -38.14 -12.36 5.95
CA ASP A 130 -38.80 -12.66 7.21
C ASP A 130 -37.91 -12.37 8.44
N SER A 131 -38.60 -11.95 9.53
CA SER A 131 -38.16 -12.02 10.93
C SER A 131 -37.17 -10.99 11.50
N ILE A 132 -37.75 -10.12 12.26
CA ILE A 132 -37.23 -9.19 13.27
C ILE A 132 -36.50 -9.97 14.38
N ALA A 133 -35.24 -9.66 14.63
CA ALA A 133 -34.64 -9.81 15.96
C ALA A 133 -33.59 -8.73 16.18
N LEU A 134 -33.90 -7.81 17.07
CA LEU A 134 -33.02 -6.79 17.63
C LEU A 134 -31.91 -7.45 18.46
N THR A 135 -30.67 -7.39 18.01
CA THR A 135 -29.51 -7.44 18.90
C THR A 135 -28.48 -6.41 18.43
N ASN A 136 -28.50 -5.26 19.09
CA ASN A 136 -27.43 -4.28 19.00
C ASN A 136 -26.15 -4.86 19.61
N LYS A 137 -25.28 -5.39 18.75
CA LYS A 137 -23.89 -5.62 19.05
C LYS A 137 -23.09 -4.75 18.08
N PRO A 138 -22.21 -3.84 18.54
CA PRO A 138 -21.36 -3.10 17.63
C PRO A 138 -20.44 -4.11 16.96
N THR A 139 -20.70 -4.39 15.68
CA THR A 139 -19.82 -5.18 14.84
C THR A 139 -18.54 -4.36 14.68
N ALA A 140 -17.43 -4.91 15.15
CA ALA A 140 -16.10 -4.38 14.91
C ALA A 140 -15.94 -4.09 13.42
N ALA A 141 -15.33 -2.95 13.10
CA ALA A 141 -15.14 -2.47 11.74
C ALA A 141 -14.57 -3.60 10.84
N GLU A 142 -15.39 -4.07 9.90
CA GLU A 142 -14.91 -4.88 8.78
C GLU A 142 -13.96 -3.98 7.97
N GLY A 143 -12.66 -4.25 8.08
CA GLY A 143 -11.63 -3.50 7.38
C GLY A 143 -10.34 -3.27 8.17
N ALA A 144 -10.15 -3.86 9.34
CA ALA A 144 -8.84 -3.87 9.97
C ALA A 144 -7.87 -4.64 9.06
N LEU A 145 -6.90 -3.94 8.50
CA LEU A 145 -5.81 -4.55 7.75
C LEU A 145 -5.02 -5.45 8.72
N GLU A 146 -5.18 -6.76 8.62
CA GLU A 146 -4.36 -7.69 9.39
C GLU A 146 -2.93 -7.64 8.86
N ILE A 147 -2.04 -7.02 9.62
CA ILE A 147 -0.60 -7.03 9.33
C ILE A 147 -0.06 -8.42 9.68
N PRO A 148 0.53 -9.16 8.73
CA PRO A 148 1.14 -10.45 9.01
C PRO A 148 2.18 -10.34 10.12
N LYS A 149 2.25 -11.34 11.02
CA LYS A 149 3.16 -11.33 12.18
C LYS A 149 4.64 -11.38 11.79
N ASN A 150 4.94 -11.78 10.57
CA ASN A 150 6.30 -11.89 10.03
C ASN A 150 6.68 -10.66 9.16
N ILE A 151 6.24 -9.48 9.56
CA ILE A 151 6.64 -8.19 8.97
C ILE A 151 7.26 -7.33 10.06
N ASP A 152 8.51 -6.93 9.87
CA ASP A 152 9.28 -6.00 10.72
C ASP A 152 9.67 -4.79 9.88
N VAL A 153 8.89 -3.73 9.97
CA VAL A 153 9.06 -2.53 9.17
C VAL A 153 9.13 -1.30 10.05
N GLN A 154 10.20 -0.52 9.89
CA GLN A 154 10.31 0.81 10.45
C GLN A 154 9.73 1.84 9.49
N PHE A 155 8.95 2.75 10.02
CA PHE A 155 8.33 3.80 9.24
C PHE A 155 8.56 5.16 9.90
N THR A 156 9.12 6.11 9.14
CA THR A 156 9.31 7.50 9.57
C THR A 156 8.48 8.40 8.66
N SER A 157 7.80 9.37 9.24
CA SER A 157 7.04 10.35 8.47
C SER A 157 7.48 11.77 8.80
N ASN A 158 7.40 12.65 7.80
CA ASN A 158 7.53 14.08 7.93
C ASN A 158 6.41 14.72 7.12
N ILE A 159 5.43 15.30 7.81
CA ILE A 159 4.23 15.85 7.20
C ILE A 159 4.10 17.30 7.61
N SER A 160 4.14 18.22 6.62
CA SER A 160 4.08 19.65 6.91
C SER A 160 2.69 20.07 7.40
N THR A 161 1.63 19.51 6.84
CA THR A 161 0.26 19.91 7.18
C THR A 161 -0.70 18.72 7.08
N ILE A 162 -1.51 18.52 8.12
CA ILE A 162 -2.64 17.60 8.11
C ILE A 162 -3.92 18.40 8.34
N LEU A 163 -4.91 18.18 7.49
CA LEU A 163 -6.28 18.70 7.65
C LEU A 163 -7.18 17.57 8.14
N PHE A 164 -7.81 17.78 9.26
CA PHE A 164 -8.76 16.84 9.86
C PHE A 164 -9.92 17.59 10.52
N ASP A 165 -11.12 17.40 10.01
CA ASP A 165 -12.30 18.17 10.35
C ASP A 165 -12.01 19.69 10.17
N ASN A 166 -12.17 20.49 11.20
CA ASN A 166 -11.85 21.91 11.22
C ASN A 166 -10.44 22.21 11.76
N LEU A 167 -9.62 21.16 12.00
CA LEU A 167 -8.28 21.29 12.54
C LEU A 167 -7.24 21.35 11.42
N THR A 168 -6.26 22.21 11.61
CA THR A 168 -5.03 22.23 10.82
C THR A 168 -3.84 21.93 11.72
N ILE A 169 -3.23 20.75 11.55
CA ILE A 169 -2.06 20.30 12.33
C ILE A 169 -0.83 20.53 11.45
N ARG A 170 0.21 21.12 12.01
CA ARG A 170 1.45 21.45 11.28
C ARG A 170 2.66 20.85 11.96
N ASN A 171 3.69 20.51 11.13
CA ASN A 171 4.98 19.96 11.56
C ASN A 171 4.85 18.64 12.35
N VAL A 172 4.30 17.62 11.68
CA VAL A 172 4.05 16.28 12.21
C VAL A 172 5.13 15.31 11.78
#